data_63d1c57c75b9adf2ced9e2e05d40d142
#
_entry.id   63d1c57c75b9adf2ced9e2e05d40d142
#
_cell.length_a   1.000
_cell.length_b   1.000
_cell.length_c   1.000
_cell.angle_alpha   90.00
_cell.angle_beta   90.00
_cell.angle_gamma   90.00
#
_symmetry.space_group_name_H-M   'P 1'
#
loop_
_entity.id
_entity.type
_entity.pdbx_description
1 polymer ?
#
loop_
_entity_poly.entity_id
_entity_poly.type
_entity_poly.pdbx_seq_one_letter_code
_entity_poly.pdbx_strand_id
1 'polypeptide(L)'
;MVKVIGIIELQDQSAFEQYRSQVSQTVEQYQGTINSRGTVHEIFWNELHCEPFSAFVELTFPNQEDAHMWAHSPEYQALVSIRSKAMKLTLFSVGI
;
A
#
# COMPACT_ATOMS: atom_id res chain seq x y z
N MET A 1 8.48 -5.49 -15.04
CA MET A 1 8.41 -4.79 -13.75
C MET A 1 7.00 -4.24 -13.53
N VAL A 2 6.52 -4.35 -12.33
CA VAL A 2 5.18 -3.91 -11.96
C VAL A 2 5.28 -2.98 -10.77
N LYS A 3 4.54 -1.90 -10.81
CA LYS A 3 4.42 -1.00 -9.66
C LYS A 3 3.08 -1.24 -8.96
N VAL A 4 3.11 -1.19 -7.64
CA VAL A 4 1.91 -1.26 -6.82
C VAL A 4 1.79 0.08 -6.10
N ILE A 5 0.67 0.74 -6.32
CA ILE A 5 0.44 2.10 -5.84
C ILE A 5 -0.71 2.10 -4.86
N GLY A 6 -0.50 2.71 -3.71
CA GLY A 6 -1.52 2.86 -2.70
C GLY A 6 -1.83 4.32 -2.41
N ILE A 7 -3.11 4.63 -2.32
CA ILE A 7 -3.59 5.91 -1.82
C ILE A 7 -4.29 5.66 -0.49
N ILE A 8 -3.99 6.49 0.49
CA ILE A 8 -4.27 6.20 1.90
C ILE A 8 -4.96 7.38 2.56
N GLU A 9 -6.05 7.09 3.28
CA GLU A 9 -6.64 8.02 4.24
C GLU A 9 -6.32 7.50 5.64
N LEU A 10 -5.50 8.25 6.36
CA LEU A 10 -5.04 7.85 7.69
C LEU A 10 -6.17 7.96 8.71
N GLN A 11 -6.37 6.92 9.52
CA GLN A 11 -7.43 6.85 10.52
C GLN A 11 -6.88 6.82 11.96
N ASP A 12 -5.80 6.09 12.19
CA ASP A 12 -5.23 5.88 13.52
C ASP A 12 -3.71 5.82 13.39
N GLN A 13 -3.04 6.83 13.92
CA GLN A 13 -1.59 6.98 13.79
C GLN A 13 -0.83 5.84 14.46
N SER A 14 -1.25 5.42 15.63
CA SER A 14 -0.58 4.34 16.37
C SER A 14 -0.67 3.01 15.62
N ALA A 15 -1.85 2.68 15.12
CA ALA A 15 -2.05 1.48 14.32
C ALA A 15 -1.27 1.55 13.00
N PHE A 16 -1.19 2.73 12.40
CA PHE A 16 -0.43 2.95 11.17
C PHE A 16 1.06 2.68 11.38
N GLU A 17 1.63 3.16 12.48
CA GLU A 17 3.04 2.91 12.78
C GLU A 17 3.31 1.44 13.03
N GLN A 18 2.40 0.77 13.72
CA GLN A 18 2.49 -0.66 13.94
C GLN A 18 2.45 -1.44 12.63
N TYR A 19 1.56 -1.06 11.71
CA TYR A 19 1.47 -1.66 10.38
C TYR A 19 2.77 -1.43 9.60
N ARG A 20 3.27 -0.20 9.59
CA ARG A 20 4.50 0.15 8.87
C ARG A 20 5.70 -0.65 9.36
N SER A 21 5.78 -0.94 10.64
CA SER A 21 6.91 -1.67 11.22
C SER A 21 6.98 -3.12 10.74
N GLN A 22 5.89 -3.65 10.17
CA GLN A 22 5.78 -5.05 9.79
C GLN A 22 5.64 -5.29 8.29
N VAL A 23 5.10 -4.31 7.54
CA VAL A 23 4.73 -4.53 6.14
C VAL A 23 5.94 -4.72 5.23
N SER A 24 7.05 -4.05 5.51
CA SER A 24 8.26 -4.14 4.64
C SER A 24 8.76 -5.57 4.50
N GLN A 25 8.75 -6.32 5.59
CA GLN A 25 9.20 -7.72 5.57
C GLN A 25 8.34 -8.58 4.67
N THR A 26 7.03 -8.34 4.67
CA THR A 26 6.12 -9.11 3.82
C THR A 26 6.37 -8.84 2.35
N VAL A 27 6.64 -7.58 2.01
CA VAL A 27 6.93 -7.17 0.63
C VAL A 27 8.23 -7.84 0.16
N GLU A 28 9.27 -7.79 0.98
CA GLU A 28 10.58 -8.36 0.64
C GLU A 28 10.52 -9.88 0.45
N GLN A 29 9.69 -10.57 1.21
CA GLN A 29 9.52 -12.02 1.07
C GLN A 29 9.00 -12.43 -0.31
N TYR A 30 8.34 -11.51 -1.01
CA TYR A 30 7.79 -11.75 -2.34
C TYR A 30 8.52 -10.96 -3.43
N GLN A 31 9.79 -10.65 -3.17
CA GLN A 31 10.72 -10.02 -4.13
C GLN A 31 10.38 -8.55 -4.40
N GLY A 32 9.54 -7.95 -3.58
CA GLY A 32 9.16 -6.57 -3.74
C GLY A 32 10.06 -5.60 -2.99
N THR A 33 9.93 -4.33 -3.33
CA THR A 33 10.66 -3.23 -2.69
C THR A 33 9.70 -2.07 -2.49
N ILE A 34 9.78 -1.42 -1.33
CA ILE A 34 9.07 -0.18 -1.10
C ILE A 34 9.94 0.95 -1.63
N ASN A 35 9.48 1.61 -2.70
CA ASN A 35 10.27 2.64 -3.37
C ASN A 35 10.12 4.01 -2.73
N SER A 36 8.87 4.40 -2.42
CA SER A 36 8.63 5.73 -1.87
C SER A 36 7.32 5.75 -1.08
N ARG A 37 7.27 6.69 -0.16
CA ARG A 37 6.09 7.03 0.62
C ARG A 37 6.03 8.55 0.66
N GLY A 38 4.82 9.09 0.74
CA GLY A 38 4.72 10.53 0.77
C GLY A 38 3.39 11.02 1.27
N THR A 39 3.34 12.32 1.48
CA THR A 39 2.13 13.05 1.83
C THR A 39 1.58 13.67 0.55
N VAL A 40 0.28 13.56 0.35
CA VAL A 40 -0.39 14.18 -0.79
C VAL A 40 -0.49 15.67 -0.52
N HIS A 41 0.06 16.49 -1.41
CA HIS A 41 0.02 17.95 -1.26
C HIS A 41 -1.24 18.54 -1.86
N GLU A 42 -1.64 18.05 -3.04
CA GLU A 42 -2.75 18.65 -3.75
C GLU A 42 -3.37 17.63 -4.70
N ILE A 43 -4.68 17.58 -4.73
CA ILE A 43 -5.44 16.77 -5.70
C ILE A 43 -5.96 17.75 -6.74
N PHE A 44 -5.40 17.69 -7.95
CA PHE A 44 -5.78 18.61 -9.01
C PHE A 44 -7.20 18.34 -9.53
N TRP A 45 -7.52 17.07 -9.75
CA TRP A 45 -8.85 16.61 -10.16
C TRP A 45 -9.13 15.26 -9.52
N ASN A 46 -10.39 15.00 -9.20
CA ASN A 46 -10.80 13.71 -8.65
C ASN A 46 -12.08 13.25 -9.34
N GLU A 47 -12.00 13.06 -10.64
CA GLU A 47 -13.16 12.68 -11.46
C GLU A 47 -13.61 11.24 -11.23
N LEU A 48 -12.76 10.41 -10.62
CA LEU A 48 -13.13 9.05 -10.24
C LEU A 48 -13.92 9.01 -8.93
N HIS A 49 -14.06 10.18 -8.28
CA HIS A 49 -14.79 10.32 -7.02
C HIS A 49 -14.26 9.41 -5.91
N CYS A 50 -12.93 9.29 -5.83
CA CYS A 50 -12.28 8.58 -4.73
C CYS A 50 -12.52 9.31 -3.41
N GLU A 51 -12.61 8.55 -2.32
CA GLU A 51 -12.60 9.12 -0.97
C GLU A 51 -11.35 9.99 -0.80
N PRO A 52 -11.39 11.04 0.03
CA PRO A 52 -10.21 11.85 0.31
C PRO A 52 -9.04 10.97 0.76
N PHE A 53 -7.85 11.31 0.30
CA PHE A 53 -6.63 10.60 0.69
C PHE A 53 -5.50 11.57 0.97
N SER A 54 -4.69 11.25 1.96
CA SER A 54 -3.65 12.16 2.48
C SER A 54 -2.25 11.61 2.29
N ALA A 55 -2.10 10.32 1.98
CA ALA A 55 -0.80 9.68 1.88
C ALA A 55 -0.74 8.75 0.65
N PHE A 56 0.48 8.42 0.29
CA PHE A 56 0.78 7.66 -0.92
C PHE A 56 1.92 6.68 -0.64
N VAL A 57 1.87 5.51 -1.25
CA VAL A 57 2.95 4.54 -1.21
C VAL A 57 3.16 3.93 -2.59
N GLU A 58 4.41 3.66 -2.92
CA GLU A 58 4.77 2.98 -4.17
C GLU A 58 5.69 1.81 -3.87
N LEU A 59 5.29 0.64 -4.35
CA LEU A 59 6.08 -0.58 -4.28
C LEU A 59 6.45 -1.02 -5.69
N THR A 60 7.52 -1.81 -5.81
CA THR A 60 7.90 -2.43 -7.07
C THR A 60 8.06 -3.93 -6.88
N PHE A 61 7.53 -4.70 -7.82
CA PHE A 61 7.73 -6.15 -7.89
C PHE A 61 8.29 -6.51 -9.26
N PRO A 62 9.06 -7.62 -9.37
CA PRO A 62 9.60 -8.02 -10.68
C PRO A 62 8.53 -8.30 -11.72
N ASN A 63 7.38 -8.81 -11.28
CA ASN A 63 6.29 -9.17 -12.18
C ASN A 63 4.94 -9.13 -11.43
N GLN A 64 3.85 -9.22 -12.18
CA GLN A 64 2.51 -9.19 -11.63
C GLN A 64 2.22 -10.39 -10.73
N GLU A 65 2.77 -11.54 -11.05
CA GLU A 65 2.55 -12.76 -10.24
C GLU A 65 3.08 -12.58 -8.82
N ASP A 66 4.29 -12.03 -8.67
CA ASP A 66 4.86 -11.77 -7.35
C ASP A 66 4.02 -10.76 -6.55
N ALA A 67 3.54 -9.71 -7.21
CA ALA A 67 2.66 -8.73 -6.57
C ALA A 67 1.36 -9.37 -6.12
N HIS A 68 0.76 -10.20 -6.97
CA HIS A 68 -0.47 -10.92 -6.66
C HIS A 68 -0.27 -11.86 -5.47
N MET A 69 0.81 -12.63 -5.48
CA MET A 69 1.13 -13.57 -4.42
C MET A 69 1.32 -12.84 -3.09
N TRP A 70 2.01 -11.70 -3.11
CA TRP A 70 2.19 -10.89 -1.91
C TRP A 70 0.85 -10.44 -1.34
N ALA A 71 -0.01 -9.87 -2.17
CA ALA A 71 -1.29 -9.31 -1.70
C ALA A 71 -2.18 -10.38 -1.07
N HIS A 72 -2.09 -11.61 -1.55
CA HIS A 72 -2.91 -12.73 -1.07
C HIS A 72 -2.14 -13.65 -0.11
N SER A 73 -0.92 -13.28 0.27
CA SER A 73 -0.09 -14.12 1.14
C SER A 73 -0.63 -14.16 2.57
N PRO A 74 -0.41 -15.27 3.28
CA PRO A 74 -0.76 -15.32 4.71
C PRO A 74 0.01 -14.28 5.53
N GLU A 75 1.25 -13.97 5.15
CA GLU A 75 2.06 -12.95 5.82
C GLU A 75 1.42 -11.58 5.74
N TYR A 76 0.98 -11.16 4.55
CA TYR A 76 0.32 -9.86 4.40
C TYR A 76 -1.09 -9.89 5.00
N GLN A 77 -1.84 -10.96 4.78
CA GLN A 77 -3.21 -11.08 5.31
C GLN A 77 -3.25 -10.99 6.83
N ALA A 78 -2.19 -11.41 7.51
CA ALA A 78 -2.08 -11.27 8.96
C ALA A 78 -2.06 -9.81 9.41
N LEU A 79 -1.77 -8.86 8.52
CA LEU A 79 -1.75 -7.43 8.83
C LEU A 79 -3.07 -6.71 8.52
N VAL A 80 -4.04 -7.41 7.91
CA VAL A 80 -5.27 -6.75 7.43
C VAL A 80 -6.08 -6.14 8.57
N SER A 81 -6.18 -6.79 9.73
CA SER A 81 -6.97 -6.22 10.83
C SER A 81 -6.35 -4.94 11.38
N ILE A 82 -5.02 -4.88 11.50
CA ILE A 82 -4.37 -3.64 11.93
C ILE A 82 -4.41 -2.59 10.83
N ARG A 83 -4.28 -3.00 9.56
CA ARG A 83 -4.41 -2.09 8.43
C ARG A 83 -5.80 -1.45 8.40
N SER A 84 -6.84 -2.22 8.59
CA SER A 84 -8.22 -1.71 8.59
C SER A 84 -8.47 -0.69 9.69
N LYS A 85 -7.81 -0.85 10.83
CA LYS A 85 -7.87 0.13 11.91
C LYS A 85 -7.04 1.37 11.59
N ALA A 86 -5.90 1.18 10.93
CA ALA A 86 -4.94 2.25 10.67
C ALA A 86 -5.40 3.21 9.59
N MET A 87 -6.10 2.71 8.56
CA MET A 87 -6.33 3.50 7.35
C MET A 87 -7.45 2.95 6.50
N LYS A 88 -7.91 3.78 5.57
CA LYS A 88 -8.62 3.33 4.38
C LYS A 88 -7.63 3.32 3.25
N LEU A 89 -7.52 2.21 2.55
CA LEU A 89 -6.49 2.00 1.52
C LEU A 89 -7.12 1.55 0.22
N THR A 90 -6.70 2.18 -0.88
CA THR A 90 -6.92 1.66 -2.21
C THR A 90 -5.56 1.32 -2.79
N LEU A 91 -5.37 0.07 -3.19
CA LEU A 91 -4.09 -0.45 -3.65
C LEU A 91 -4.30 -1.12 -4.99
N PHE A 92 -3.47 -0.76 -5.98
CA PHE A 92 -3.61 -1.30 -7.33
C PHE A 92 -2.24 -1.49 -7.98
N SER A 93 -2.16 -2.42 -8.92
CA SER A 93 -0.93 -2.65 -9.66
C SER A 93 -0.99 -2.01 -11.04
N VAL A 94 0.17 -1.54 -11.50
CA VAL A 94 0.33 -0.92 -12.80
C VAL A 94 1.49 -1.61 -13.52
N GLY A 95 1.23 -2.10 -14.73
CA GLY A 95 2.26 -2.63 -15.60
C GLY A 95 2.97 -1.49 -16.34
N ILE A 96 4.28 -1.59 -16.39
CA ILE A 96 5.10 -0.58 -17.07
C ILE A 96 5.94 -1.23 -18.15
#